data_1785ec139af811f15a9b148fbff0e2b3
#
_entry.id   1785ec139af811f15a9b148fbff0e2b3
#
_cell.length_a   1.000
_cell.length_b   1.000
_cell.length_c   1.000
_cell.angle_alpha   90.00
_cell.angle_beta   90.00
_cell.angle_gamma   90.00
#
_symmetry.space_group_name_H-M   'P 1'
#
loop_
_entity.id
_entity.type
_entity.pdbx_description
1 polymer ?
#
loop_
_entity_poly.entity_id
_entity_poly.type
_entity_poly.pdbx_seq_one_letter_code
_entity_poly.pdbx_strand_id
1 'polypeptide(L)'
;MTEQTTTRRDQPPFRADHVGSLLRPAYLLEARARRAAGEIDTDELRETEDRAVAEVVALQRDAGLRTATDGEFRRTSWHMDFIYQLDGVDSTDATMQVHFRNAAGDLDFESAALRVHDRVSLGDTIFGDAFSFLAETVRQTADGLTPKLTIPSPSMVHYRGGRAAIDEGVYPDLEPFWTDLCAAYAEQLRRVSELGCTYLQLDDTSLAYLNDPKQREILTSQGADADHQHEQYIRTINAAIAERPEGLHVTTHMCRGNYRSSWAAEGGYEFVAEALFSELAVDGFFLEYDDERSGGFEPLRFVPEGKQVVLGLVTTKNGRLEDKDALKRRIDEAARFVPLDQLCLSPQCGFSSTVEGNALTQDEDVAKLRLVVGTAKQVWG
;
A
#
# COMPACT_ATOMS: atom_id res chain seq x y z
N MET A 1 19.47 -34.88 8.90
CA MET A 1 19.45 -34.02 7.71
C MET A 1 18.04 -34.09 7.17
N THR A 2 17.17 -33.20 7.61
CA THR A 2 15.81 -33.00 7.07
C THR A 2 15.98 -32.28 5.74
N GLU A 3 15.53 -32.87 4.64
CA GLU A 3 15.40 -32.21 3.35
C GLU A 3 14.60 -30.91 3.59
N GLN A 4 15.27 -29.77 3.45
CA GLN A 4 14.60 -28.49 3.29
C GLN A 4 13.90 -28.54 1.92
N THR A 5 12.62 -28.86 1.94
CA THR A 5 11.75 -28.67 0.79
C THR A 5 11.75 -27.17 0.49
N THR A 6 12.47 -26.76 -0.54
CA THR A 6 12.45 -25.41 -1.11
C THR A 6 11.02 -25.13 -1.56
N THR A 7 10.28 -24.38 -0.76
CA THR A 7 8.89 -24.04 -1.09
C THR A 7 8.84 -22.76 -1.92
N ARG A 8 9.07 -22.92 -3.23
CA ARG A 8 8.73 -21.86 -4.19
C ARG A 8 7.24 -21.56 -4.03
N ARG A 9 6.92 -20.33 -3.71
CA ARG A 9 5.52 -19.88 -3.59
C ARG A 9 5.01 -19.42 -4.96
N ASP A 10 4.00 -20.09 -5.48
CA ASP A 10 3.46 -19.83 -6.83
C ASP A 10 2.23 -18.90 -6.85
N GLN A 11 1.78 -18.47 -5.68
CA GLN A 11 0.67 -17.52 -5.50
C GLN A 11 1.12 -16.30 -4.69
N PRO A 12 0.48 -15.12 -4.90
CA PRO A 12 0.73 -13.92 -4.11
C PRO A 12 0.42 -14.09 -2.61
N PRO A 13 1.09 -13.33 -1.73
CA PRO A 13 2.30 -12.55 -2.01
C PRO A 13 3.49 -13.47 -2.26
N PHE A 14 4.44 -13.05 -3.08
CA PHE A 14 5.61 -13.84 -3.44
C PHE A 14 6.74 -13.70 -2.42
N ARG A 15 7.71 -14.66 -2.40
CA ARG A 15 8.85 -14.63 -1.46
C ARG A 15 9.68 -13.34 -1.53
N ALA A 16 9.81 -12.78 -2.74
CA ALA A 16 10.29 -11.43 -2.99
C ALA A 16 9.16 -10.64 -3.59
N ASP A 17 8.73 -9.60 -2.93
CA ASP A 17 7.61 -8.75 -3.35
C ASP A 17 7.96 -7.27 -3.11
N HIS A 18 7.06 -6.35 -3.47
CA HIS A 18 7.21 -4.93 -3.20
C HIS A 18 5.83 -4.28 -2.97
N VAL A 19 5.81 -3.08 -2.40
CA VAL A 19 4.57 -2.41 -1.99
C VAL A 19 3.78 -1.90 -3.20
N GLY A 20 4.43 -1.26 -4.18
CA GLY A 20 3.70 -0.82 -5.37
C GLY A 20 4.32 0.37 -6.09
N SER A 21 4.44 1.51 -5.43
CA SER A 21 4.97 2.72 -6.07
C SER A 21 6.50 2.64 -6.28
N LEU A 22 6.94 3.12 -7.43
CA LEU A 22 8.35 3.19 -7.84
C LEU A 22 8.72 4.64 -8.20
N LEU A 23 10.02 4.95 -8.27
CA LEU A 23 10.48 6.30 -8.60
C LEU A 23 10.13 6.64 -10.05
N ARG A 24 9.45 7.77 -10.21
CA ARG A 24 9.08 8.28 -11.54
C ARG A 24 10.30 8.75 -12.33
N PRO A 25 10.45 8.35 -13.59
CA PRO A 25 11.52 8.87 -14.44
C PRO A 25 11.36 10.38 -14.66
N ALA A 26 12.49 11.09 -14.78
CA ALA A 26 12.50 12.54 -14.91
C ALA A 26 11.66 13.06 -16.09
N TYR A 27 11.69 12.36 -17.24
CA TYR A 27 10.90 12.74 -18.42
C TYR A 27 9.39 12.65 -18.18
N LEU A 28 8.93 11.74 -17.30
CA LEU A 28 7.51 11.64 -16.91
C LEU A 28 7.10 12.84 -16.02
N LEU A 29 7.96 13.20 -15.06
CA LEU A 29 7.72 14.38 -14.22
C LEU A 29 7.69 15.66 -15.06
N GLU A 30 8.60 15.79 -16.04
CA GLU A 30 8.62 16.90 -17.00
C GLU A 30 7.34 16.93 -17.84
N ALA A 31 6.88 15.80 -18.39
CA ALA A 31 5.65 15.73 -19.17
C ALA A 31 4.43 16.14 -18.31
N ARG A 32 4.36 15.72 -17.07
CA ARG A 32 3.30 16.14 -16.13
C ARG A 32 3.32 17.65 -15.87
N ALA A 33 4.51 18.23 -15.67
CA ALA A 33 4.65 19.68 -15.51
C ALA A 33 4.22 20.44 -16.77
N ARG A 34 4.62 19.98 -17.98
CA ARG A 34 4.20 20.56 -19.26
C ARG A 34 2.68 20.45 -19.48
N ARG A 35 2.07 19.32 -19.05
CA ARG A 35 0.60 19.16 -19.11
C ARG A 35 -0.10 20.15 -18.17
N ALA A 36 0.41 20.33 -16.95
CA ALA A 36 -0.12 21.31 -16.00
C ALA A 36 0.01 22.75 -16.50
N ALA A 37 1.06 23.05 -17.26
CA ALA A 37 1.27 24.34 -17.93
C ALA A 37 0.44 24.51 -19.22
N GLY A 38 -0.29 23.48 -19.68
CA GLY A 38 -1.05 23.49 -20.91
C GLY A 38 -0.20 23.42 -22.21
N GLU A 39 1.07 22.99 -22.10
CA GLU A 39 2.00 22.89 -23.22
C GLU A 39 1.84 21.61 -24.04
N ILE A 40 1.29 20.57 -23.43
CA ILE A 40 0.94 19.30 -24.07
C ILE A 40 -0.50 18.93 -23.72
N ASP A 41 -1.13 18.13 -24.58
CA ASP A 41 -2.47 17.63 -24.34
C ASP A 41 -2.49 16.35 -23.49
N THR A 42 -3.68 15.81 -23.27
CA THR A 42 -3.89 14.61 -22.45
C THR A 42 -3.35 13.37 -23.16
N ASP A 43 -3.44 13.31 -24.47
CA ASP A 43 -3.00 12.14 -25.25
C ASP A 43 -1.47 12.05 -25.26
N GLU A 44 -0.77 13.18 -25.41
CA GLU A 44 0.70 13.24 -25.34
C GLU A 44 1.21 12.84 -23.94
N LEU A 45 0.51 13.27 -22.85
CA LEU A 45 0.84 12.82 -21.51
C LEU A 45 0.61 11.31 -21.40
N ARG A 46 -0.53 10.80 -21.88
CA ARG A 46 -0.89 9.38 -21.83
C ARG A 46 0.15 8.51 -22.53
N GLU A 47 0.61 8.89 -23.71
CA GLU A 47 1.69 8.18 -24.43
C GLU A 47 2.99 8.14 -23.62
N THR A 48 3.32 9.23 -22.92
CA THR A 48 4.49 9.29 -22.02
C THR A 48 4.33 8.38 -20.82
N GLU A 49 3.15 8.35 -20.21
CA GLU A 49 2.82 7.46 -19.10
C GLU A 49 2.86 5.98 -19.53
N ASP A 50 2.29 5.65 -20.70
CA ASP A 50 2.28 4.30 -21.26
C ASP A 50 3.70 3.77 -21.45
N ARG A 51 4.60 4.61 -22.01
CA ARG A 51 6.02 4.30 -22.15
C ARG A 51 6.68 4.05 -20.79
N ALA A 52 6.44 4.94 -19.82
CA ALA A 52 7.03 4.81 -18.50
C ALA A 52 6.55 3.54 -17.78
N VAL A 53 5.27 3.18 -17.90
CA VAL A 53 4.72 1.94 -17.35
C VAL A 53 5.33 0.72 -18.02
N ALA A 54 5.51 0.71 -19.33
CA ALA A 54 6.17 -0.40 -20.02
C ALA A 54 7.63 -0.58 -19.57
N GLU A 55 8.37 0.52 -19.41
CA GLU A 55 9.74 0.51 -18.92
C GLU A 55 9.84 -0.01 -17.48
N VAL A 56 8.93 0.42 -16.58
CA VAL A 56 8.97 0.00 -15.19
C VAL A 56 8.52 -1.45 -14.99
N VAL A 57 7.62 -1.98 -15.81
CA VAL A 57 7.28 -3.40 -15.82
C VAL A 57 8.48 -4.25 -16.23
N ALA A 58 9.20 -3.84 -17.29
CA ALA A 58 10.43 -4.52 -17.71
C ALA A 58 11.51 -4.46 -16.61
N LEU A 59 11.67 -3.33 -15.93
CA LEU A 59 12.59 -3.15 -14.81
C LEU A 59 12.30 -4.12 -13.66
N GLN A 60 11.03 -4.28 -13.26
CA GLN A 60 10.61 -5.20 -12.20
C GLN A 60 10.90 -6.66 -12.59
N ARG A 61 10.60 -7.06 -13.83
CA ARG A 61 11.00 -8.37 -14.37
C ARG A 61 12.51 -8.58 -14.30
N ASP A 62 13.30 -7.60 -14.76
CA ASP A 62 14.76 -7.70 -14.84
C ASP A 62 15.43 -7.64 -13.46
N ALA A 63 14.74 -7.10 -12.46
CA ALA A 63 15.14 -7.24 -11.05
C ALA A 63 14.88 -8.66 -10.50
N GLY A 64 14.05 -9.46 -11.18
CA GLY A 64 13.72 -10.83 -10.84
C GLY A 64 12.48 -10.98 -9.96
N LEU A 65 11.64 -9.96 -9.89
CA LEU A 65 10.34 -10.03 -9.22
C LEU A 65 9.36 -10.92 -10.01
N ARG A 66 8.37 -11.45 -9.31
CA ARG A 66 7.25 -12.21 -9.90
C ARG A 66 5.95 -11.42 -9.93
N THR A 67 5.96 -10.22 -9.39
CA THR A 67 4.88 -9.26 -9.43
C THR A 67 5.34 -7.98 -10.12
N ALA A 68 4.42 -7.29 -10.79
CA ALA A 68 4.67 -5.98 -11.33
C ALA A 68 3.47 -5.06 -11.09
N THR A 69 3.76 -3.82 -10.74
CA THR A 69 2.80 -2.71 -10.71
C THR A 69 3.10 -1.74 -11.83
N ASP A 70 2.21 -0.79 -12.07
CA ASP A 70 2.43 0.36 -12.95
C ASP A 70 3.34 1.46 -12.31
N GLY A 71 3.94 1.17 -11.14
CA GLY A 71 4.73 2.12 -10.35
C GLY A 71 3.91 3.25 -9.74
N GLU A 72 2.58 3.24 -9.91
CA GLU A 72 1.65 4.34 -9.59
C GLU A 72 1.95 5.62 -10.38
N PHE A 73 2.50 5.47 -11.58
CA PHE A 73 3.03 6.56 -12.39
C PHE A 73 1.97 7.55 -12.86
N ARG A 74 0.72 7.12 -12.95
CA ARG A 74 -0.41 7.97 -13.34
C ARG A 74 -1.02 8.73 -12.16
N ARG A 75 -0.60 8.43 -10.91
CA ARG A 75 -1.14 9.02 -9.69
C ARG A 75 -0.30 10.20 -9.22
N THR A 76 -0.95 11.15 -8.57
CA THR A 76 -0.31 12.22 -7.79
C THR A 76 -0.20 11.81 -6.33
N SER A 77 -1.24 11.17 -5.82
CA SER A 77 -1.34 10.65 -4.46
C SER A 77 -1.80 9.19 -4.49
N TRP A 78 -1.15 8.32 -3.73
CA TRP A 78 -1.48 6.90 -3.64
C TRP A 78 -2.93 6.63 -3.23
N HIS A 79 -3.56 7.52 -2.44
CA HIS A 79 -4.90 7.33 -1.88
C HIS A 79 -5.93 8.35 -2.38
N MET A 80 -5.60 9.64 -2.46
CA MET A 80 -6.60 10.66 -2.79
C MET A 80 -7.09 10.54 -4.23
N ASP A 81 -6.20 10.14 -5.17
CA ASP A 81 -6.57 9.89 -6.57
C ASP A 81 -7.60 8.76 -6.74
N PHE A 82 -7.70 7.85 -5.78
CA PHE A 82 -8.74 6.84 -5.71
C PHE A 82 -10.00 7.40 -5.01
N ILE A 83 -9.82 8.01 -3.83
CA ILE A 83 -10.92 8.41 -2.95
C ILE A 83 -11.83 9.44 -3.63
N TYR A 84 -11.25 10.41 -4.38
CA TYR A 84 -12.02 11.42 -5.11
C TYR A 84 -12.77 10.89 -6.35
N GLN A 85 -12.55 9.64 -6.74
CA GLN A 85 -13.32 8.98 -7.80
C GLN A 85 -14.52 8.18 -7.27
N LEU A 86 -14.69 8.08 -5.95
CA LEU A 86 -15.91 7.58 -5.36
C LEU A 86 -17.02 8.65 -5.52
N ASP A 87 -18.19 8.24 -5.99
CA ASP A 87 -19.35 9.15 -6.01
C ASP A 87 -19.68 9.59 -4.58
N GLY A 88 -20.10 10.83 -4.42
CA GLY A 88 -20.44 11.41 -3.13
C GLY A 88 -19.24 11.91 -2.31
N VAL A 89 -18.02 11.81 -2.84
CA VAL A 89 -16.78 12.26 -2.19
C VAL A 89 -16.06 13.30 -3.04
N ASP A 90 -15.79 14.47 -2.47
CA ASP A 90 -15.06 15.56 -3.14
C ASP A 90 -13.81 15.98 -2.35
N SER A 91 -12.89 16.64 -3.06
CA SER A 91 -11.86 17.46 -2.43
C SER A 91 -12.46 18.77 -1.90
N THR A 92 -11.82 19.33 -0.88
CA THR A 92 -12.20 20.66 -0.36
C THR A 92 -11.00 21.60 -0.43
N ASP A 93 -11.27 22.91 -0.35
CA ASP A 93 -10.21 23.93 -0.23
C ASP A 93 -9.50 23.90 1.14
N ALA A 94 -10.06 23.16 2.11
CA ALA A 94 -9.40 22.94 3.38
C ALA A 94 -8.21 22.01 3.22
N THR A 95 -7.14 22.28 3.96
CA THR A 95 -5.97 21.43 4.03
C THR A 95 -5.87 20.76 5.40
N MET A 96 -5.36 19.56 5.39
CA MET A 96 -5.03 18.82 6.61
C MET A 96 -3.52 18.77 6.75
N GLN A 97 -3.02 19.23 7.89
CA GLN A 97 -1.60 19.14 8.22
C GLN A 97 -1.24 17.71 8.64
N VAL A 98 -0.25 17.15 7.98
CA VAL A 98 0.37 15.87 8.37
C VAL A 98 1.83 16.15 8.73
N HIS A 99 2.20 15.85 9.96
CA HIS A 99 3.55 16.03 10.45
C HIS A 99 4.40 14.80 10.14
N PHE A 100 5.42 14.99 9.35
CA PHE A 100 6.42 13.97 9.04
C PHE A 100 7.76 14.29 9.74
N ARG A 101 8.58 13.26 9.92
CA ARG A 101 9.91 13.35 10.52
C ARG A 101 10.92 12.55 9.73
N ASN A 102 12.16 13.02 9.74
CA ASN A 102 13.32 12.28 9.27
C ASN A 102 14.58 12.71 10.04
N ALA A 103 15.73 12.18 9.67
CA ALA A 103 17.01 12.52 10.33
C ALA A 103 17.42 14.01 10.18
N ALA A 104 16.84 14.74 9.23
CA ALA A 104 17.13 16.17 9.00
C ALA A 104 16.18 17.09 9.78
N GLY A 105 15.08 16.57 10.36
CA GLY A 105 14.12 17.33 11.15
C GLY A 105 12.66 17.04 10.79
N ASP A 106 11.78 17.91 11.28
CA ASP A 106 10.35 17.83 11.03
C ASP A 106 10.01 18.44 9.66
N LEU A 107 9.03 17.85 9.00
CA LEU A 107 8.52 18.25 7.70
C LEU A 107 7.00 18.24 7.72
N ASP A 108 6.40 19.40 7.48
CA ASP A 108 4.94 19.50 7.39
C ASP A 108 4.49 19.28 5.96
N PHE A 109 3.45 18.47 5.79
CA PHE A 109 2.78 18.24 4.52
C PHE A 109 1.32 18.67 4.61
N GLU A 110 0.91 19.52 3.70
CA GLU A 110 -0.49 19.90 3.54
C GLU A 110 -1.16 18.96 2.54
N SER A 111 -2.03 18.10 3.04
CA SER A 111 -2.87 17.25 2.21
C SER A 111 -4.21 17.93 1.98
N ALA A 112 -4.75 17.85 0.77
CA ALA A 112 -6.13 18.23 0.54
C ALA A 112 -7.05 17.39 1.43
N ALA A 113 -8.03 18.05 2.06
CA ALA A 113 -9.06 17.38 2.83
C ALA A 113 -10.16 16.86 1.90
N LEU A 114 -10.86 15.82 2.35
CA LEU A 114 -12.05 15.30 1.67
C LEU A 114 -13.32 15.73 2.38
N ARG A 115 -14.42 15.69 1.65
CA ARG A 115 -15.79 15.80 2.16
C ARG A 115 -16.66 14.75 1.51
N VAL A 116 -17.40 14.02 2.33
CA VAL A 116 -18.51 13.16 1.89
C VAL A 116 -19.77 14.02 1.93
N HIS A 117 -20.28 14.41 0.75
CA HIS A 117 -21.38 15.35 0.59
C HIS A 117 -22.65 14.71 0.04
N ASP A 118 -22.57 13.47 -0.43
CA ASP A 118 -23.69 12.65 -0.89
C ASP A 118 -23.44 11.18 -0.53
N ARG A 119 -24.38 10.31 -0.88
CA ARG A 119 -24.22 8.88 -0.65
C ARG A 119 -23.05 8.32 -1.43
N VAL A 120 -22.19 7.59 -0.71
CA VAL A 120 -20.99 6.96 -1.33
C VAL A 120 -21.42 5.82 -2.24
N SER A 121 -20.95 5.84 -3.47
CA SER A 121 -21.12 4.72 -4.41
C SER A 121 -19.93 4.61 -5.37
N LEU A 122 -19.90 3.55 -6.16
CA LEU A 122 -18.94 3.38 -7.23
C LEU A 122 -19.59 3.67 -8.58
N GLY A 123 -19.17 4.76 -9.23
CA GLY A 123 -19.54 5.06 -10.60
C GLY A 123 -18.78 4.17 -11.59
N ASP A 124 -17.68 4.66 -12.10
CA ASP A 124 -16.77 3.90 -12.97
C ASP A 124 -15.79 3.02 -12.18
N THR A 125 -15.18 2.05 -12.84
CA THR A 125 -14.13 1.23 -12.23
C THR A 125 -12.87 2.07 -12.02
N ILE A 126 -12.57 2.40 -10.77
CA ILE A 126 -11.42 3.25 -10.43
C ILE A 126 -10.12 2.52 -10.80
N PHE A 127 -9.25 3.21 -11.54
CA PHE A 127 -8.02 2.68 -12.13
C PHE A 127 -8.21 1.49 -13.10
N GLY A 128 -9.43 1.24 -13.60
CA GLY A 128 -9.72 0.12 -14.51
C GLY A 128 -8.89 0.16 -15.79
N ASP A 129 -8.81 1.32 -16.46
CA ASP A 129 -7.98 1.50 -17.67
C ASP A 129 -6.49 1.35 -17.38
N ALA A 130 -6.02 1.89 -16.25
CA ALA A 130 -4.63 1.77 -15.83
C ALA A 130 -4.24 0.31 -15.56
N PHE A 131 -5.12 -0.42 -14.88
CA PHE A 131 -4.91 -1.84 -14.62
C PHE A 131 -4.96 -2.68 -15.90
N SER A 132 -5.92 -2.41 -16.80
CA SER A 132 -6.00 -3.11 -18.09
C SER A 132 -4.74 -2.92 -18.93
N PHE A 133 -4.19 -1.71 -18.96
CA PHE A 133 -2.91 -1.43 -19.61
C PHE A 133 -1.74 -2.17 -18.93
N LEU A 134 -1.68 -2.17 -17.59
CA LEU A 134 -0.68 -2.93 -16.85
C LEU A 134 -0.76 -4.42 -17.16
N ALA A 135 -1.96 -5.02 -17.12
CA ALA A 135 -2.16 -6.45 -17.36
C ALA A 135 -1.72 -6.85 -18.77
N GLU A 136 -2.06 -6.04 -19.78
CA GLU A 136 -1.62 -6.27 -21.16
C GLU A 136 -0.09 -6.12 -21.30
N THR A 137 0.51 -5.11 -20.68
CA THR A 137 1.97 -4.89 -20.69
C THR A 137 2.70 -6.06 -20.03
N VAL A 138 2.20 -6.56 -18.89
CA VAL A 138 2.75 -7.73 -18.20
C VAL A 138 2.68 -8.96 -19.08
N ARG A 139 1.54 -9.21 -19.72
CA ARG A 139 1.33 -10.34 -20.64
C ARG A 139 2.31 -10.32 -21.83
N GLN A 140 2.63 -9.13 -22.33
CA GLN A 140 3.60 -8.94 -23.44
C GLN A 140 5.04 -9.06 -22.98
N THR A 141 5.33 -8.78 -21.70
CA THR A 141 6.69 -8.65 -21.17
C THR A 141 7.31 -9.97 -20.77
N ALA A 142 6.60 -10.83 -20.03
CA ALA A 142 7.11 -12.14 -19.59
C ALA A 142 6.02 -13.08 -19.05
N ASP A 143 6.18 -14.38 -19.34
CA ASP A 143 5.40 -15.42 -18.68
C ASP A 143 5.71 -15.50 -17.19
N GLY A 144 4.69 -15.68 -16.36
CA GLY A 144 4.81 -15.87 -14.92
C GLY A 144 5.02 -14.61 -14.09
N LEU A 145 4.91 -13.43 -14.69
CA LEU A 145 4.80 -12.14 -13.99
C LEU A 145 3.32 -11.86 -13.70
N THR A 146 2.99 -11.46 -12.48
CA THR A 146 1.62 -11.20 -12.04
C THR A 146 1.38 -9.70 -11.92
N PRO A 147 0.39 -9.11 -12.60
CA PRO A 147 0.03 -7.71 -12.40
C PRO A 147 -0.62 -7.53 -11.02
N LYS A 148 -0.16 -6.53 -10.28
CA LYS A 148 -0.64 -6.17 -8.94
C LYS A 148 -1.28 -4.79 -8.98
N LEU A 149 -2.50 -4.69 -8.47
CA LEU A 149 -3.19 -3.41 -8.26
C LEU A 149 -3.09 -3.00 -6.79
N THR A 150 -2.75 -1.74 -6.53
CA THR A 150 -2.78 -1.12 -5.21
C THR A 150 -3.89 -0.08 -5.15
N ILE A 151 -4.69 -0.11 -4.10
CA ILE A 151 -5.73 0.90 -3.80
C ILE A 151 -5.72 1.20 -2.29
N PRO A 152 -6.16 2.37 -1.84
CA PRO A 152 -6.29 2.61 -0.41
C PRO A 152 -7.32 1.69 0.23
N SER A 153 -7.15 1.34 1.50
CA SER A 153 -8.18 0.61 2.25
C SER A 153 -9.42 1.49 2.48
N PRO A 154 -10.62 0.91 2.63
CA PRO A 154 -11.84 1.69 2.82
C PRO A 154 -11.82 2.55 4.10
N SER A 155 -11.11 2.13 5.14
CA SER A 155 -10.91 2.90 6.38
C SER A 155 -10.28 4.28 6.14
N MET A 156 -9.52 4.44 5.05
CA MET A 156 -8.83 5.69 4.71
C MET A 156 -9.80 6.84 4.39
N VAL A 157 -11.00 6.54 3.91
CA VAL A 157 -12.04 7.56 3.62
C VAL A 157 -12.49 8.24 4.92
N HIS A 158 -12.71 7.48 5.99
CA HIS A 158 -13.06 8.01 7.31
C HIS A 158 -11.82 8.57 8.03
N TYR A 159 -10.72 7.83 8.03
CA TYR A 159 -9.52 8.19 8.80
C TYR A 159 -9.02 9.60 8.49
N ARG A 160 -9.08 10.03 7.23
CA ARG A 160 -8.56 11.33 6.77
C ARG A 160 -9.38 12.54 7.21
N GLY A 161 -10.66 12.39 7.47
CA GLY A 161 -11.53 13.52 7.82
C GLY A 161 -12.36 13.30 9.09
N GLY A 162 -12.41 12.07 9.59
CA GLY A 162 -13.25 11.69 10.73
C GLY A 162 -14.73 11.93 10.46
N ARG A 163 -15.51 12.01 11.53
CA ARG A 163 -16.95 12.32 11.46
C ARG A 163 -17.21 13.68 10.83
N ALA A 164 -16.35 14.66 11.06
CA ALA A 164 -16.54 16.03 10.59
C ALA A 164 -16.51 16.17 9.05
N ALA A 165 -15.87 15.25 8.35
CA ALA A 165 -15.84 15.24 6.88
C ALA A 165 -17.09 14.61 6.24
N ILE A 166 -17.96 14.00 7.02
CA ILE A 166 -19.16 13.28 6.54
C ILE A 166 -20.40 14.13 6.86
N ASP A 167 -21.13 14.55 5.83
CA ASP A 167 -22.30 15.43 5.95
C ASP A 167 -23.39 14.73 6.77
N GLU A 168 -23.81 15.37 7.88
CA GLU A 168 -24.84 14.85 8.77
C GLU A 168 -26.24 14.86 8.15
N GLY A 169 -26.47 15.70 7.13
CA GLY A 169 -27.70 15.70 6.37
C GLY A 169 -27.85 14.49 5.46
N VAL A 170 -26.72 13.91 5.02
CA VAL A 170 -26.69 12.69 4.20
C VAL A 170 -26.60 11.44 5.08
N TYR A 171 -25.72 11.48 6.08
CA TYR A 171 -25.47 10.39 7.01
C TYR A 171 -25.62 10.88 8.46
N PRO A 172 -26.86 10.94 9.00
CA PRO A 172 -27.07 11.26 10.42
C PRO A 172 -26.34 10.33 11.37
N ASP A 173 -26.27 9.04 10.98
CA ASP A 173 -25.50 7.98 11.61
C ASP A 173 -24.40 7.47 10.66
N LEU A 174 -23.31 6.93 11.22
CA LEU A 174 -22.20 6.39 10.41
C LEU A 174 -22.48 4.99 9.85
N GLU A 175 -23.44 4.23 10.40
CA GLU A 175 -23.69 2.86 9.95
C GLU A 175 -24.10 2.77 8.45
N PRO A 176 -25.00 3.63 7.94
CA PRO A 176 -25.27 3.68 6.50
C PRO A 176 -24.06 4.09 5.66
N PHE A 177 -23.19 4.98 6.16
CA PHE A 177 -21.94 5.35 5.48
C PHE A 177 -21.02 4.15 5.34
N TRP A 178 -20.81 3.37 6.42
CA TRP A 178 -19.99 2.16 6.36
C TRP A 178 -20.56 1.12 5.39
N THR A 179 -21.90 0.98 5.38
CA THR A 179 -22.57 0.05 4.47
C THR A 179 -22.35 0.44 3.01
N ASP A 180 -22.57 1.70 2.65
CA ASP A 180 -22.38 2.20 1.29
C ASP A 180 -20.93 2.10 0.85
N LEU A 181 -19.99 2.48 1.71
CA LEU A 181 -18.56 2.40 1.43
C LEU A 181 -18.12 0.95 1.18
N CYS A 182 -18.56 0.00 2.02
CA CYS A 182 -18.27 -1.41 1.81
C CYS A 182 -18.83 -1.93 0.49
N ALA A 183 -20.05 -1.53 0.12
CA ALA A 183 -20.66 -1.91 -1.15
C ALA A 183 -19.89 -1.36 -2.36
N ALA A 184 -19.44 -0.10 -2.30
CA ALA A 184 -18.62 0.50 -3.35
C ALA A 184 -17.29 -0.25 -3.53
N TYR A 185 -16.61 -0.60 -2.44
CA TYR A 185 -15.37 -1.39 -2.51
C TYR A 185 -15.60 -2.82 -2.99
N ALA A 186 -16.64 -3.51 -2.53
CA ALA A 186 -16.98 -4.86 -3.00
C ALA A 186 -17.22 -4.87 -4.52
N GLU A 187 -17.93 -3.87 -5.04
CA GLU A 187 -18.16 -3.71 -6.48
C GLU A 187 -16.86 -3.37 -7.22
N GLN A 188 -15.99 -2.53 -6.66
CA GLN A 188 -14.66 -2.24 -7.21
C GLN A 188 -13.82 -3.53 -7.36
N LEU A 189 -13.76 -4.36 -6.31
CA LEU A 189 -13.02 -5.61 -6.33
C LEU A 189 -13.57 -6.59 -7.40
N ARG A 190 -14.90 -6.67 -7.50
CA ARG A 190 -15.56 -7.47 -8.52
C ARG A 190 -15.18 -7.03 -9.94
N ARG A 191 -15.27 -5.72 -10.23
CA ARG A 191 -14.98 -5.17 -11.56
C ARG A 191 -13.50 -5.30 -11.94
N VAL A 192 -12.56 -5.03 -11.04
CA VAL A 192 -11.13 -5.21 -11.36
C VAL A 192 -10.77 -6.68 -11.54
N SER A 193 -11.43 -7.59 -10.83
CA SER A 193 -11.26 -9.03 -11.07
C SER A 193 -11.77 -9.46 -12.45
N GLU A 194 -12.85 -8.87 -12.95
CA GLU A 194 -13.36 -9.09 -14.32
C GLU A 194 -12.37 -8.57 -15.39
N LEU A 195 -11.54 -7.57 -15.06
CA LEU A 195 -10.43 -7.12 -15.90
C LEU A 195 -9.19 -8.03 -15.80
N GLY A 196 -9.25 -9.11 -15.01
CA GLY A 196 -8.17 -10.08 -14.84
C GLY A 196 -7.25 -9.81 -13.64
N CYS A 197 -7.64 -8.96 -12.69
CA CYS A 197 -6.89 -8.75 -11.45
C CYS A 197 -7.01 -10.00 -10.56
N THR A 198 -5.86 -10.62 -10.27
CA THR A 198 -5.74 -11.75 -9.34
C THR A 198 -4.92 -11.40 -8.10
N TYR A 199 -4.33 -10.21 -8.06
CA TYR A 199 -3.53 -9.72 -6.94
C TYR A 199 -3.82 -8.25 -6.65
N LEU A 200 -4.45 -7.97 -5.51
CA LEU A 200 -4.81 -6.64 -5.05
C LEU A 200 -4.20 -6.38 -3.67
N GLN A 201 -3.70 -5.18 -3.47
CA GLN A 201 -3.22 -4.70 -2.16
C GLN A 201 -4.08 -3.52 -1.70
N LEU A 202 -4.54 -3.60 -0.46
CA LEU A 202 -5.16 -2.50 0.27
C LEU A 202 -4.07 -1.75 1.05
N ASP A 203 -3.78 -0.52 0.67
CA ASP A 203 -2.81 0.32 1.37
C ASP A 203 -3.48 1.05 2.52
N ASP A 204 -2.93 0.91 3.72
CA ASP A 204 -3.51 1.39 4.96
C ASP A 204 -2.49 2.14 5.81
N THR A 205 -2.85 3.33 6.25
CA THR A 205 -2.15 4.04 7.32
C THR A 205 -2.99 4.09 8.59
N SER A 206 -4.31 3.90 8.49
CA SER A 206 -5.23 4.08 9.60
C SER A 206 -4.97 3.12 10.76
N LEU A 207 -4.78 1.83 10.45
CA LEU A 207 -4.48 0.81 11.45
C LEU A 207 -3.04 0.90 11.96
N ALA A 208 -2.08 1.27 11.08
CA ALA A 208 -0.68 1.43 11.48
C ALA A 208 -0.49 2.60 12.45
N TYR A 209 -1.14 3.74 12.18
CA TYR A 209 -1.02 4.97 13.00
C TYR A 209 -1.63 4.79 14.40
N LEU A 210 -2.63 3.93 14.57
CA LEU A 210 -3.20 3.64 15.89
C LEU A 210 -2.21 3.00 16.86
N ASN A 211 -1.09 2.48 16.39
CA ASN A 211 -0.01 2.01 17.27
C ASN A 211 0.80 3.15 17.90
N ASP A 212 0.76 4.37 17.34
CA ASP A 212 1.41 5.55 17.91
C ASP A 212 0.47 6.25 18.90
N PRO A 213 0.86 6.38 20.19
CA PRO A 213 0.05 7.08 21.19
C PRO A 213 -0.31 8.52 20.78
N LYS A 214 0.59 9.24 20.09
CA LYS A 214 0.34 10.62 19.64
C LYS A 214 -0.77 10.66 18.59
N GLN A 215 -0.81 9.68 17.69
CA GLN A 215 -1.88 9.58 16.70
C GLN A 215 -3.23 9.26 17.36
N ARG A 216 -3.26 8.43 18.40
CA ARG A 216 -4.48 8.19 19.18
C ARG A 216 -4.95 9.44 19.93
N GLU A 217 -4.03 10.23 20.49
CA GLU A 217 -4.37 11.53 21.13
C GLU A 217 -5.03 12.49 20.12
N ILE A 218 -4.52 12.57 18.88
CA ILE A 218 -5.12 13.36 17.81
C ILE A 218 -6.55 12.90 17.52
N LEU A 219 -6.77 11.60 17.32
CA LEU A 219 -8.10 11.04 17.06
C LEU A 219 -9.06 11.30 18.23
N THR A 220 -8.60 11.13 19.46
CA THR A 220 -9.41 11.42 20.66
C THR A 220 -9.80 12.90 20.71
N SER A 221 -8.88 13.81 20.36
CA SER A 221 -9.18 15.25 20.31
C SER A 221 -10.23 15.61 19.24
N GLN A 222 -10.36 14.79 18.21
CA GLN A 222 -11.37 14.88 17.15
C GLN A 222 -12.70 14.18 17.51
N GLY A 223 -12.82 13.65 18.73
CA GLY A 223 -14.02 12.98 19.23
C GLY A 223 -14.16 11.51 18.82
N ALA A 224 -13.11 10.89 18.25
CA ALA A 224 -13.12 9.47 17.94
C ALA A 224 -12.76 8.61 19.16
N ASP A 225 -13.29 7.39 19.23
CA ASP A 225 -12.90 6.37 20.20
C ASP A 225 -11.60 5.69 19.72
N ALA A 226 -10.47 6.30 20.00
CA ALA A 226 -9.16 5.85 19.52
C ALA A 226 -8.78 4.44 20.05
N ASP A 227 -9.35 3.99 21.17
CA ASP A 227 -9.08 2.69 21.75
C ASP A 227 -9.77 1.55 20.99
N HIS A 228 -10.93 1.79 20.38
CA HIS A 228 -11.71 0.79 19.65
C HIS A 228 -11.85 1.09 18.14
N GLN A 229 -11.28 2.18 17.65
CA GLN A 229 -11.41 2.58 16.25
C GLN A 229 -10.87 1.51 15.27
N HIS A 230 -9.82 0.78 15.66
CA HIS A 230 -9.26 -0.31 14.87
C HIS A 230 -10.26 -1.45 14.61
N GLU A 231 -11.12 -1.77 15.59
CA GLU A 231 -12.16 -2.80 15.43
C GLU A 231 -13.16 -2.39 14.33
N GLN A 232 -13.58 -1.12 14.31
CA GLN A 232 -14.47 -0.61 13.26
C GLN A 232 -13.81 -0.69 11.89
N TYR A 233 -12.53 -0.32 11.77
CA TYR A 233 -11.80 -0.38 10.51
C TYR A 233 -11.63 -1.82 10.02
N ILE A 234 -11.29 -2.76 10.90
CA ILE A 234 -11.20 -4.18 10.59
C ILE A 234 -12.55 -4.72 10.10
N ARG A 235 -13.66 -4.41 10.80
CA ARG A 235 -15.01 -4.79 10.35
C ARG A 235 -15.33 -4.24 8.96
N THR A 236 -15.01 -2.97 8.71
CA THR A 236 -15.25 -2.32 7.41
C THR A 236 -14.43 -2.97 6.29
N ILE A 237 -13.15 -3.21 6.50
CA ILE A 237 -12.30 -3.88 5.50
C ILE A 237 -12.82 -5.30 5.24
N ASN A 238 -13.13 -6.06 6.29
CA ASN A 238 -13.67 -7.41 6.16
C ASN A 238 -14.99 -7.45 5.38
N ALA A 239 -15.91 -6.52 5.65
CA ALA A 239 -17.17 -6.42 4.91
C ALA A 239 -16.94 -6.09 3.43
N ALA A 240 -15.99 -5.19 3.13
CA ALA A 240 -15.64 -4.83 1.76
C ALA A 240 -15.05 -5.99 0.92
N ILE A 241 -14.33 -6.91 1.58
CA ILE A 241 -13.67 -8.04 0.90
C ILE A 241 -14.38 -9.38 1.08
N ALA A 242 -15.52 -9.41 1.82
CA ALA A 242 -16.20 -10.65 2.19
C ALA A 242 -16.62 -11.50 0.96
N GLU A 243 -17.10 -10.83 -0.07
CA GLU A 243 -17.59 -11.47 -1.31
C GLU A 243 -16.59 -11.29 -2.48
N ARG A 244 -15.29 -11.14 -2.16
CA ARG A 244 -14.29 -11.02 -3.23
C ARG A 244 -14.32 -12.24 -4.15
N PRO A 245 -14.14 -12.04 -5.48
CA PRO A 245 -14.12 -13.13 -6.43
C PRO A 245 -13.09 -14.21 -6.10
N GLU A 246 -13.42 -15.46 -6.38
CA GLU A 246 -12.50 -16.58 -6.23
C GLU A 246 -11.23 -16.35 -7.08
N GLY A 247 -10.07 -16.62 -6.49
CA GLY A 247 -8.78 -16.40 -7.14
C GLY A 247 -8.23 -14.96 -7.02
N LEU A 248 -8.99 -14.01 -6.44
CA LEU A 248 -8.47 -12.70 -6.10
C LEU A 248 -7.77 -12.76 -4.74
N HIS A 249 -6.44 -12.70 -4.75
CA HIS A 249 -5.62 -12.55 -3.54
C HIS A 249 -5.61 -11.10 -3.08
N VAL A 250 -6.02 -10.87 -1.83
CA VAL A 250 -6.06 -9.54 -1.22
C VAL A 250 -5.06 -9.47 -0.08
N THR A 251 -4.11 -8.54 -0.18
CA THR A 251 -3.16 -8.23 0.89
C THR A 251 -3.40 -6.82 1.43
N THR A 252 -2.82 -6.50 2.59
CA THR A 252 -2.81 -5.13 3.10
C THR A 252 -1.39 -4.68 3.37
N HIS A 253 -1.09 -3.40 3.10
CA HIS A 253 0.16 -2.77 3.48
C HIS A 253 -0.08 -1.77 4.60
N MET A 254 0.61 -1.97 5.73
CA MET A 254 0.49 -1.17 6.94
C MET A 254 1.60 -0.12 6.98
N CYS A 255 1.30 1.06 6.41
CA CYS A 255 2.26 2.14 6.22
C CYS A 255 2.28 3.12 7.41
N ARG A 256 3.48 3.51 7.87
CA ARG A 256 3.66 4.56 8.89
C ARG A 256 3.86 5.95 8.31
N GLY A 257 3.51 6.14 7.06
CA GLY A 257 3.72 7.37 6.30
C GLY A 257 5.06 7.33 5.54
N ASN A 258 5.02 7.81 4.31
CA ASN A 258 6.20 7.87 3.45
C ASN A 258 6.08 9.11 2.54
N TYR A 259 6.74 10.18 2.95
CA TYR A 259 6.80 11.43 2.21
C TYR A 259 8.22 11.98 2.22
N ARG A 260 8.87 12.07 1.04
CA ARG A 260 10.24 12.57 0.90
C ARG A 260 11.22 11.94 1.89
N SER A 261 11.21 10.60 1.97
CA SER A 261 12.07 9.84 2.89
C SER A 261 11.81 10.07 4.38
N SER A 262 10.62 10.53 4.77
CA SER A 262 10.22 10.75 6.15
C SER A 262 9.06 9.84 6.56
N TRP A 263 8.69 9.85 7.83
CA TRP A 263 7.59 9.06 8.41
C TRP A 263 6.71 9.93 9.29
N ALA A 264 5.44 9.55 9.48
CA ALA A 264 4.47 10.29 10.28
C ALA A 264 4.14 9.62 11.62
N ALA A 265 4.25 8.29 11.71
CA ALA A 265 3.93 7.54 12.91
C ALA A 265 5.09 6.63 13.36
N GLU A 266 5.16 6.34 14.65
CA GLU A 266 6.15 5.50 15.29
C GLU A 266 5.44 4.41 16.14
N GLY A 267 6.19 3.38 16.53
CA GLY A 267 5.69 2.27 17.34
C GLY A 267 5.61 0.96 16.56
N GLY A 268 5.64 -0.14 17.31
CA GLY A 268 5.40 -1.49 16.79
C GLY A 268 3.94 -1.71 16.42
N TYR A 269 3.52 -2.95 16.26
CA TYR A 269 2.13 -3.29 15.93
C TYR A 269 1.32 -3.77 17.15
N GLU A 270 1.90 -3.75 18.35
CA GLU A 270 1.35 -4.42 19.54
C GLU A 270 -0.06 -3.98 19.91
N PHE A 271 -0.39 -2.68 19.75
CA PHE A 271 -1.69 -2.14 20.14
C PHE A 271 -2.85 -2.77 19.34
N VAL A 272 -2.66 -2.99 18.04
CA VAL A 272 -3.70 -3.55 17.17
C VAL A 272 -3.49 -5.03 16.86
N ALA A 273 -2.38 -5.65 17.30
CA ALA A 273 -1.88 -6.93 16.80
C ALA A 273 -2.88 -8.06 16.87
N GLU A 274 -3.53 -8.26 18.03
CA GLU A 274 -4.46 -9.36 18.22
C GLU A 274 -5.65 -9.26 17.26
N ALA A 275 -6.34 -8.14 17.24
CA ALA A 275 -7.46 -7.92 16.33
C ALA A 275 -7.01 -7.92 14.87
N LEU A 276 -5.91 -7.19 14.55
CA LEU A 276 -5.39 -7.08 13.19
C LEU A 276 -5.10 -8.46 12.58
N PHE A 277 -4.30 -9.27 13.24
CA PHE A 277 -3.84 -10.53 12.66
C PHE A 277 -4.86 -11.65 12.76
N SER A 278 -5.66 -11.69 13.85
CA SER A 278 -6.65 -12.74 14.05
C SER A 278 -7.94 -12.52 13.26
N GLU A 279 -8.37 -11.26 13.07
CA GLU A 279 -9.69 -10.95 12.53
C GLU A 279 -9.67 -10.43 11.10
N LEU A 280 -8.63 -9.69 10.68
CA LEU A 280 -8.58 -9.12 9.33
C LEU A 280 -8.45 -10.22 8.27
N ALA A 281 -9.44 -10.32 7.38
CA ALA A 281 -9.63 -11.46 6.46
C ALA A 281 -8.80 -11.37 5.16
N VAL A 282 -7.68 -10.66 5.17
CA VAL A 282 -6.73 -10.61 4.05
C VAL A 282 -5.85 -11.86 3.98
N ASP A 283 -5.23 -12.13 2.82
CA ASP A 283 -4.35 -13.27 2.60
C ASP A 283 -2.91 -13.02 3.09
N GLY A 284 -2.53 -11.75 3.25
CA GLY A 284 -1.19 -11.39 3.72
C GLY A 284 -1.05 -9.94 4.15
N PHE A 285 -0.01 -9.69 4.94
CA PHE A 285 0.30 -8.41 5.56
C PHE A 285 1.68 -7.94 5.14
N PHE A 286 1.79 -6.78 4.51
CA PHE A 286 3.05 -6.07 4.27
C PHE A 286 3.30 -5.14 5.45
N LEU A 287 4.34 -5.40 6.22
CA LEU A 287 4.62 -4.72 7.47
C LEU A 287 5.99 -4.04 7.44
N GLU A 288 6.07 -2.80 7.90
CA GLU A 288 7.33 -2.06 8.02
C GLU A 288 8.13 -2.55 9.24
N TYR A 289 9.38 -2.97 8.98
CA TYR A 289 10.34 -3.41 10.00
C TYR A 289 11.79 -3.00 9.65
N ASP A 290 11.96 -1.89 8.94
CA ASP A 290 13.25 -1.44 8.41
C ASP A 290 14.18 -0.81 9.46
N ASP A 291 13.64 -0.36 10.60
CA ASP A 291 14.41 0.24 11.68
C ASP A 291 13.77 0.03 13.08
N GLU A 292 14.44 0.54 14.11
CA GLU A 292 14.05 0.36 15.53
C GLU A 292 12.70 1.00 15.87
N ARG A 293 12.27 2.04 15.15
CA ARG A 293 10.97 2.70 15.38
C ARG A 293 9.78 1.79 15.09
N SER A 294 10.00 0.71 14.33
CA SER A 294 8.99 -0.27 13.97
C SER A 294 8.74 -1.33 15.07
N GLY A 295 9.51 -1.31 16.16
CA GLY A 295 9.41 -2.29 17.25
C GLY A 295 9.95 -3.68 16.86
N GLY A 296 9.63 -4.67 17.69
CA GLY A 296 10.00 -6.07 17.52
C GLY A 296 8.98 -6.89 16.73
N PHE A 297 9.25 -8.19 16.61
CA PHE A 297 8.41 -9.14 15.88
C PHE A 297 7.39 -9.87 16.77
N GLU A 298 7.35 -9.59 18.08
CA GLU A 298 6.43 -10.21 19.05
C GLU A 298 4.96 -10.15 18.63
N PRO A 299 4.47 -9.06 17.99
CA PRO A 299 3.09 -8.97 17.49
C PRO A 299 2.73 -10.08 16.49
N LEU A 300 3.70 -10.63 15.76
CA LEU A 300 3.48 -11.69 14.77
C LEU A 300 2.97 -13.01 15.38
N ARG A 301 3.07 -13.21 16.72
CA ARG A 301 2.51 -14.37 17.42
C ARG A 301 1.01 -14.56 17.21
N PHE A 302 0.30 -13.51 16.81
CA PHE A 302 -1.14 -13.56 16.54
C PHE A 302 -1.49 -13.90 15.07
N VAL A 303 -0.48 -14.03 14.20
CA VAL A 303 -0.71 -14.39 12.79
C VAL A 303 -1.14 -15.85 12.69
N PRO A 304 -2.35 -16.16 12.18
CA PRO A 304 -2.81 -17.54 12.07
C PRO A 304 -2.12 -18.29 10.93
N GLU A 305 -2.19 -19.61 10.96
CA GLU A 305 -1.75 -20.45 9.85
C GLU A 305 -2.44 -20.06 8.54
N GLY A 306 -1.72 -20.14 7.43
CA GLY A 306 -2.21 -19.85 6.08
C GLY A 306 -2.09 -18.40 5.64
N LYS A 307 -1.96 -17.43 6.57
CA LYS A 307 -1.71 -16.03 6.20
C LYS A 307 -0.22 -15.76 6.03
N GLN A 308 0.10 -14.85 5.12
CA GLN A 308 1.49 -14.49 4.82
C GLN A 308 1.87 -13.17 5.51
N VAL A 309 3.10 -13.10 5.97
CA VAL A 309 3.74 -11.87 6.45
C VAL A 309 4.86 -11.48 5.52
N VAL A 310 4.75 -10.34 4.88
CA VAL A 310 5.77 -9.77 4.03
C VAL A 310 6.55 -8.76 4.85
N LEU A 311 7.78 -9.15 5.21
CA LEU A 311 8.66 -8.36 6.06
C LEU A 311 9.30 -7.23 5.25
N GLY A 312 8.89 -6.01 5.51
CA GLY A 312 9.46 -4.78 4.94
C GLY A 312 10.77 -4.41 5.63
N LEU A 313 11.85 -5.11 5.33
CA LEU A 313 13.15 -4.94 5.98
C LEU A 313 14.11 -4.03 5.21
N VAL A 314 13.82 -3.74 3.94
CA VAL A 314 14.68 -2.91 3.08
C VAL A 314 14.11 -1.51 3.03
N THR A 315 14.85 -0.51 3.56
CA THR A 315 14.34 0.86 3.60
C THR A 315 14.25 1.49 2.20
N THR A 316 13.19 2.23 1.94
CA THR A 316 13.05 3.07 0.74
C THR A 316 13.39 4.54 1.00
N LYS A 317 13.89 4.86 2.20
CA LYS A 317 14.16 6.25 2.61
C LYS A 317 15.55 6.75 2.21
N ASN A 318 16.44 5.87 1.80
CA ASN A 318 17.79 6.21 1.32
C ASN A 318 18.34 5.12 0.40
N GLY A 319 19.35 5.45 -0.43
CA GLY A 319 19.95 4.55 -1.42
C GLY A 319 20.96 3.53 -0.85
N ARG A 320 21.29 3.58 0.45
CA ARG A 320 22.23 2.63 1.04
C ARG A 320 21.63 1.23 1.05
N LEU A 321 22.35 0.25 0.53
CA LEU A 321 21.96 -1.16 0.56
C LEU A 321 22.18 -1.75 1.96
N GLU A 322 21.22 -2.52 2.42
CA GLU A 322 21.31 -3.31 3.64
C GLU A 322 22.25 -4.50 3.45
N ASP A 323 22.88 -4.94 4.54
CA ASP A 323 23.68 -6.16 4.56
C ASP A 323 22.78 -7.40 4.48
N LYS A 324 23.04 -8.30 3.51
CA LYS A 324 22.23 -9.51 3.31
C LYS A 324 22.18 -10.43 4.51
N ASP A 325 23.29 -10.56 5.25
CA ASP A 325 23.35 -11.41 6.42
C ASP A 325 22.59 -10.78 7.58
N ALA A 326 22.54 -9.45 7.66
CA ALA A 326 21.66 -8.75 8.60
C ALA A 326 20.19 -8.99 8.25
N LEU A 327 19.78 -8.90 6.98
CA LEU A 327 18.42 -9.21 6.54
C LEU A 327 18.03 -10.65 6.89
N LYS A 328 18.90 -11.62 6.64
CA LYS A 328 18.64 -13.03 7.01
C LYS A 328 18.47 -13.22 8.51
N ARG A 329 19.32 -12.58 9.35
CA ARG A 329 19.14 -12.61 10.81
C ARG A 329 17.80 -12.05 11.25
N ARG A 330 17.33 -10.95 10.62
CA ARG A 330 16.01 -10.37 10.91
C ARG A 330 14.87 -11.32 10.50
N ILE A 331 15.00 -12.03 9.38
CA ILE A 331 14.04 -13.07 8.96
C ILE A 331 14.04 -14.23 9.98
N ASP A 332 15.21 -14.68 10.45
CA ASP A 332 15.34 -15.73 11.46
C ASP A 332 14.72 -15.29 12.82
N GLU A 333 14.82 -14.01 13.18
CA GLU A 333 14.14 -13.44 14.36
C GLU A 333 12.63 -13.52 14.22
N ALA A 334 12.07 -13.08 13.08
CA ALA A 334 10.64 -13.15 12.79
C ALA A 334 10.13 -14.61 12.76
N ALA A 335 10.96 -15.55 12.26
CA ALA A 335 10.65 -16.97 12.20
C ALA A 335 10.49 -17.65 13.57
N ARG A 336 10.80 -16.97 14.67
CA ARG A 336 10.50 -17.44 16.04
C ARG A 336 9.02 -17.29 16.41
N PHE A 337 8.28 -16.44 15.70
CA PHE A 337 6.89 -16.10 15.97
C PHE A 337 5.94 -16.65 14.91
N VAL A 338 6.40 -16.74 13.65
CA VAL A 338 5.63 -17.21 12.49
C VAL A 338 6.49 -18.19 11.70
N PRO A 339 5.97 -19.35 11.27
CA PRO A 339 6.73 -20.30 10.45
C PRO A 339 7.38 -19.63 9.22
N LEU A 340 8.60 -20.05 8.88
CA LEU A 340 9.38 -19.47 7.77
C LEU A 340 8.64 -19.55 6.43
N ASP A 341 7.79 -20.53 6.23
CA ASP A 341 6.96 -20.71 5.04
C ASP A 341 5.78 -19.74 4.96
N GLN A 342 5.47 -19.01 6.04
CA GLN A 342 4.52 -17.87 6.03
C GLN A 342 5.23 -16.52 5.85
N LEU A 343 6.57 -16.47 5.79
CA LEU A 343 7.34 -15.24 5.65
C LEU A 343 7.72 -14.96 4.19
N CYS A 344 7.68 -13.69 3.82
CA CYS A 344 8.17 -13.14 2.57
C CYS A 344 9.00 -11.88 2.87
N LEU A 345 9.67 -11.31 1.87
CA LEU A 345 10.52 -10.13 2.00
C LEU A 345 10.12 -9.05 1.01
N SER A 346 10.11 -7.79 1.46
CA SER A 346 9.89 -6.62 0.60
C SER A 346 10.67 -5.39 1.09
N PRO A 347 10.70 -4.31 0.29
CA PRO A 347 10.94 -2.97 0.83
C PRO A 347 9.87 -2.61 1.87
N GLN A 348 10.22 -1.71 2.82
CA GLN A 348 9.32 -1.37 3.92
C GLN A 348 8.07 -0.59 3.46
N CYS A 349 8.18 0.16 2.35
CA CYS A 349 7.10 0.93 1.73
C CYS A 349 7.36 1.05 0.21
N GLY A 350 6.52 1.79 -0.51
CA GLY A 350 6.82 2.23 -1.87
C GLY A 350 7.98 3.22 -1.93
N PHE A 351 8.56 3.41 -3.10
CA PHE A 351 9.65 4.38 -3.33
C PHE A 351 9.14 5.79 -3.64
N SER A 352 7.89 5.92 -4.05
CA SER A 352 7.28 7.20 -4.44
C SER A 352 5.77 7.20 -4.20
N SER A 353 5.38 7.21 -2.92
CA SER A 353 3.95 7.22 -2.51
C SER A 353 3.22 8.51 -2.93
N THR A 354 3.96 9.59 -3.14
CA THR A 354 3.50 10.83 -3.75
C THR A 354 4.40 11.20 -4.95
N VAL A 355 3.97 12.16 -5.73
CA VAL A 355 4.70 12.58 -6.96
C VAL A 355 6.14 13.00 -6.68
N GLU A 356 6.44 13.52 -5.51
CA GLU A 356 7.77 13.99 -5.11
C GLU A 356 8.81 12.87 -5.00
N GLY A 357 8.37 11.65 -4.61
CA GLY A 357 9.25 10.52 -4.40
C GLY A 357 10.21 10.64 -3.21
N ASN A 358 10.91 9.58 -2.91
CA ASN A 358 11.94 9.51 -1.88
C ASN A 358 13.31 9.97 -2.43
N ALA A 359 14.24 10.27 -1.53
CA ALA A 359 15.58 10.77 -1.86
C ALA A 359 16.52 9.63 -2.30
N LEU A 360 16.17 8.97 -3.41
CA LEU A 360 16.95 7.93 -4.08
C LEU A 360 17.02 8.21 -5.58
N THR A 361 17.99 7.59 -6.23
CA THR A 361 18.03 7.48 -7.69
C THR A 361 17.27 6.22 -8.16
N GLN A 362 16.90 6.19 -9.45
CA GLN A 362 16.30 4.99 -10.04
C GLN A 362 17.24 3.76 -9.98
N ASP A 363 18.55 3.96 -10.13
CA ASP A 363 19.53 2.86 -10.01
C ASP A 363 19.56 2.28 -8.58
N GLU A 364 19.42 3.12 -7.56
CA GLU A 364 19.34 2.70 -6.16
C GLU A 364 18.02 1.98 -5.87
N ASP A 365 16.88 2.43 -6.43
CA ASP A 365 15.59 1.74 -6.39
C ASP A 365 15.75 0.31 -6.93
N VAL A 366 16.27 0.17 -8.16
CA VAL A 366 16.53 -1.13 -8.79
C VAL A 366 17.48 -2.01 -7.96
N ALA A 367 18.53 -1.41 -7.40
CA ALA A 367 19.50 -2.13 -6.58
C ALA A 367 18.84 -2.71 -5.32
N LYS A 368 17.91 -1.98 -4.69
CA LYS A 368 17.13 -2.46 -3.55
C LYS A 368 16.16 -3.58 -3.92
N LEU A 369 15.47 -3.48 -5.05
CA LEU A 369 14.62 -4.58 -5.55
C LEU A 369 15.45 -5.85 -5.81
N ARG A 370 16.61 -5.71 -6.42
CA ARG A 370 17.56 -6.84 -6.61
C ARG A 370 18.09 -7.40 -5.31
N LEU A 371 18.29 -6.56 -4.28
CA LEU A 371 18.67 -6.99 -2.94
C LEU A 371 17.59 -7.87 -2.32
N VAL A 372 16.32 -7.44 -2.40
CA VAL A 372 15.15 -8.21 -1.93
C VAL A 372 15.11 -9.58 -2.61
N VAL A 373 15.14 -9.61 -3.94
CA VAL A 373 15.13 -10.86 -4.73
C VAL A 373 16.32 -11.76 -4.40
N GLY A 374 17.52 -11.19 -4.35
CA GLY A 374 18.73 -11.95 -4.06
C GLY A 374 18.78 -12.51 -2.64
N THR A 375 18.18 -11.81 -1.66
CA THR A 375 18.06 -12.28 -0.29
C THR A 375 16.99 -13.38 -0.20
N ALA A 376 15.83 -13.17 -0.80
CA ALA A 376 14.74 -14.15 -0.82
C ALA A 376 15.20 -15.49 -1.44
N LYS A 377 15.96 -15.46 -2.54
CA LYS A 377 16.55 -16.66 -3.15
C LYS A 377 17.52 -17.39 -2.23
N GLN A 378 18.21 -16.70 -1.33
CA GLN A 378 19.12 -17.36 -0.37
C GLN A 378 18.39 -17.98 0.81
N VAL A 379 17.21 -17.47 1.18
CA VAL A 379 16.42 -17.95 2.32
C VAL A 379 15.46 -19.06 1.90
N TRP A 380 14.79 -18.92 0.77
CA TRP A 380 13.71 -19.82 0.36
C TRP A 380 14.01 -20.64 -0.92
N GLY A 381 15.09 -20.39 -1.63
CA GLY A 381 15.47 -21.10 -2.86
C GLY A 381 15.14 -20.39 -4.14
#